data_5e2440cd50c9a5d511f17d13ea9eacea
#
_entry.id   5e2440cd50c9a5d511f17d13ea9eacea
#
_cell.length_a   1.000
_cell.length_b   1.000
_cell.length_c   1.000
_cell.angle_alpha   90.00
_cell.angle_beta   90.00
_cell.angle_gamma   90.00
#
_symmetry.space_group_name_H-M   'P 1'
#
loop_
_entity.id
_entity.type
_entity.pdbx_description
1 polymer ?
#
loop_
_entity_poly.entity_id
_entity_poly.type
_entity_poly.pdbx_seq_one_letter_code
_entity_poly.pdbx_strand_id
1 'polypeptide(L)'
;MVLSELAVRLNSTEYKNWVKAGHCLLLLRSCLQGFIRAEVEAFHQRVLAAAPNLGPHASCSGGVRCTPRARQFQPQCQLCAEWKREILKHHTNRNGDIYWGNCKPERWPFDPWELAKAFMPRGLADKKGPEECDAVALLNLINSCDHFRIDRKKVIEVIKCRNEIMHSSEMKVSSTWLQDFQKKIQSFLNEFRNIPEIAATSARVEQLLTSDWAVHIPGDDQFDGPESENRLYLSESEINEIEMQLLREKLQESYLQAEEQAVSPEEIIKNVEAMKVFLRNNKDLRISFKKEIQKLEDFNLQYQKRCTKDPGK
;
A
#
# COMPACT_ATOMS: atom_id res chain seq x y z
N MET A 1 -19.23 -1.74 -33.57
CA MET A 1 -17.89 -1.93 -32.93
C MET A 1 -18.11 -2.60 -31.58
N VAL A 2 -17.42 -3.69 -31.25
CA VAL A 2 -17.53 -4.34 -29.94
C VAL A 2 -16.61 -3.56 -29.01
N LEU A 3 -17.17 -2.92 -27.97
CA LEU A 3 -16.37 -2.24 -26.92
C LEU A 3 -15.48 -3.26 -26.21
N SER A 4 -14.27 -2.85 -25.82
CA SER A 4 -13.42 -3.70 -24.98
C SER A 4 -14.10 -3.97 -23.63
N GLU A 5 -13.76 -5.08 -22.99
CA GLU A 5 -14.30 -5.40 -21.66
C GLU A 5 -13.93 -4.33 -20.63
N LEU A 6 -12.74 -3.73 -20.74
CA LEU A 6 -12.34 -2.59 -19.93
C LEU A 6 -13.25 -1.37 -20.14
N ALA A 7 -13.53 -1.01 -21.41
CA ALA A 7 -14.43 0.11 -21.72
C ALA A 7 -15.85 -0.12 -21.15
N VAL A 8 -16.34 -1.35 -21.18
CA VAL A 8 -17.63 -1.73 -20.58
C VAL A 8 -17.60 -1.55 -19.06
N ARG A 9 -16.52 -1.98 -18.38
CA ARG A 9 -16.36 -1.77 -16.93
C ARG A 9 -16.31 -0.28 -16.56
N LEU A 10 -15.59 0.51 -17.34
CA LEU A 10 -15.44 1.96 -17.11
C LEU A 10 -16.72 2.76 -17.37
N ASN A 11 -17.75 2.18 -18.00
CA ASN A 11 -19.07 2.78 -18.08
C ASN A 11 -19.77 2.88 -16.70
N SER A 12 -19.37 2.05 -15.73
CA SER A 12 -19.79 2.22 -14.34
C SER A 12 -19.03 3.38 -13.71
N THR A 13 -19.72 4.46 -13.35
CA THR A 13 -19.12 5.61 -12.66
C THR A 13 -18.42 5.20 -11.38
N GLU A 14 -19.01 4.31 -10.57
CA GLU A 14 -18.45 3.87 -9.31
C GLU A 14 -17.16 3.04 -9.49
N TYR A 15 -17.12 2.19 -10.54
CA TYR A 15 -15.91 1.45 -10.89
C TYR A 15 -14.81 2.39 -11.41
N LYS A 16 -15.17 3.31 -12.31
CA LYS A 16 -14.26 4.35 -12.81
C LYS A 16 -13.66 5.16 -11.63
N ASN A 17 -14.49 5.54 -10.67
CA ASN A 17 -14.05 6.25 -9.47
C ASN A 17 -13.06 5.41 -8.63
N TRP A 18 -13.30 4.09 -8.50
CA TRP A 18 -12.41 3.18 -7.81
C TRP A 18 -11.04 3.11 -8.50
N VAL A 19 -11.00 2.99 -9.82
CA VAL A 19 -9.74 3.00 -10.60
C VAL A 19 -9.03 4.34 -10.48
N LYS A 20 -9.74 5.48 -10.55
CA LYS A 20 -9.17 6.82 -10.34
C LYS A 20 -8.51 6.95 -8.96
N ALA A 21 -9.22 6.58 -7.91
CA ALA A 21 -8.71 6.65 -6.54
C ALA A 21 -7.48 5.75 -6.35
N GLY A 22 -7.52 4.54 -6.89
CA GLY A 22 -6.38 3.63 -6.90
C GLY A 22 -5.18 4.20 -7.65
N HIS A 23 -5.40 4.80 -8.83
CA HIS A 23 -4.31 5.45 -9.58
C HIS A 23 -3.67 6.59 -8.78
N CYS A 24 -4.46 7.38 -8.05
CA CYS A 24 -3.90 8.39 -7.15
C CYS A 24 -2.98 7.79 -6.08
N LEU A 25 -3.32 6.62 -5.54
CA LEU A 25 -2.46 5.91 -4.58
C LEU A 25 -1.16 5.41 -5.23
N LEU A 26 -1.20 4.95 -6.49
CA LEU A 26 0.00 4.57 -7.23
C LEU A 26 0.92 5.77 -7.48
N LEU A 27 0.35 6.91 -7.87
CA LEU A 27 1.08 8.17 -8.02
C LEU A 27 1.69 8.62 -6.69
N LEU A 28 0.91 8.58 -5.62
CA LEU A 28 1.36 8.90 -4.26
C LEU A 28 2.53 8.00 -3.85
N ARG A 29 2.42 6.70 -4.04
CA ARG A 29 3.50 5.75 -3.78
C ARG A 29 4.77 6.15 -4.53
N SER A 30 4.67 6.42 -5.82
CA SER A 30 5.82 6.74 -6.66
C SER A 30 6.52 8.04 -6.23
N CYS A 31 5.77 9.10 -5.93
CA CYS A 31 6.37 10.37 -5.54
C CYS A 31 6.97 10.37 -4.12
N LEU A 32 6.51 9.49 -3.22
CA LEU A 32 7.06 9.37 -1.87
C LEU A 32 8.37 8.59 -1.82
N GLN A 33 8.71 7.75 -2.80
CA GLN A 33 9.86 6.85 -2.75
C GLN A 33 11.18 7.57 -2.54
N GLY A 34 11.46 8.60 -3.34
CA GLY A 34 12.70 9.40 -3.25
C GLY A 34 12.80 10.15 -1.93
N PHE A 35 11.72 10.79 -1.51
CA PHE A 35 11.62 11.47 -0.22
C PHE A 35 11.90 10.51 0.94
N ILE A 36 11.20 9.38 0.99
CA ILE A 36 11.34 8.40 2.07
C ILE A 36 12.76 7.82 2.11
N ARG A 37 13.37 7.56 0.97
CA ARG A 37 14.76 7.08 0.92
C ARG A 37 15.71 8.07 1.59
N ALA A 38 15.64 9.33 1.21
CA ALA A 38 16.48 10.39 1.78
C ALA A 38 16.26 10.58 3.28
N GLU A 39 14.99 10.58 3.72
CA GLU A 39 14.65 10.76 5.13
C GLU A 39 15.05 9.55 5.99
N VAL A 40 14.94 8.33 5.48
CA VAL A 40 15.37 7.11 6.18
C VAL A 40 16.89 7.08 6.34
N GLU A 41 17.65 7.50 5.33
CA GLU A 41 19.10 7.65 5.42
C GLU A 41 19.48 8.72 6.46
N ALA A 42 18.85 9.89 6.43
CA ALA A 42 19.07 10.96 7.40
C ALA A 42 18.70 10.54 8.83
N PHE A 43 17.60 9.79 8.99
CA PHE A 43 17.19 9.23 10.27
C PHE A 43 18.24 8.26 10.83
N HIS A 44 18.70 7.33 10.01
CA HIS A 44 19.73 6.37 10.41
C HIS A 44 21.03 7.05 10.85
N GLN A 45 21.50 8.01 10.07
CA GLN A 45 22.69 8.80 10.41
C GLN A 45 22.50 9.57 11.72
N ARG A 46 21.33 10.16 11.95
CA ARG A 46 21.00 10.85 13.19
C ARG A 46 21.02 9.91 14.41
N VAL A 47 20.47 8.70 14.26
CA VAL A 47 20.49 7.68 15.32
C VAL A 47 21.92 7.28 15.64
N LEU A 48 22.76 7.04 14.64
CA LEU A 48 24.17 6.69 14.84
C LEU A 48 24.98 7.83 15.45
N ALA A 49 24.71 9.07 15.09
CA ALA A 49 25.37 10.24 15.70
C ALA A 49 25.01 10.41 17.17
N ALA A 50 23.75 10.10 17.55
CA ALA A 50 23.28 10.14 18.93
C ALA A 50 23.76 8.95 19.78
N ALA A 51 24.03 7.80 19.16
CA ALA A 51 24.45 6.56 19.81
C ALA A 51 25.57 5.87 19.02
N PRO A 52 26.82 6.38 19.08
CA PRO A 52 27.95 5.87 18.28
C PRO A 52 28.30 4.40 18.52
N ASN A 53 27.95 3.86 19.69
CA ASN A 53 28.12 2.45 20.04
C ASN A 53 27.21 1.50 19.21
N LEU A 54 26.21 2.03 18.48
CA LEU A 54 25.33 1.29 17.59
C LEU A 54 25.89 1.19 16.16
N GLY A 55 27.03 1.80 15.87
CA GLY A 55 27.60 1.92 14.53
C GLY A 55 28.15 0.61 13.94
N PRO A 56 28.67 0.69 12.71
CA PRO A 56 29.09 -0.48 11.92
C PRO A 56 30.20 -1.35 12.52
N HIS A 57 30.93 -0.83 13.51
CA HIS A 57 31.95 -1.57 14.25
C HIS A 57 31.38 -2.56 15.27
N ALA A 58 30.10 -2.40 15.60
CA ALA A 58 29.40 -3.27 16.53
C ALA A 58 28.75 -4.45 15.77
N SER A 59 28.92 -5.65 16.29
CA SER A 59 28.34 -6.86 15.69
C SER A 59 27.39 -7.56 16.65
N CYS A 60 26.33 -8.17 16.09
CA CYS A 60 25.40 -8.98 16.88
C CYS A 60 26.10 -10.27 17.36
N SER A 61 26.30 -10.40 18.67
CA SER A 61 26.87 -11.61 19.28
C SER A 61 25.82 -12.69 19.56
N GLY A 62 24.53 -12.38 19.44
CA GLY A 62 23.41 -13.30 19.77
C GLY A 62 23.03 -14.25 18.62
N GLY A 63 23.40 -13.93 17.38
CA GLY A 63 23.07 -14.72 16.22
C GLY A 63 21.57 -15.04 16.12
N VAL A 64 21.23 -16.30 15.91
CA VAL A 64 19.82 -16.78 15.79
C VAL A 64 18.96 -16.40 17.01
N ARG A 65 19.56 -16.26 18.19
CA ARG A 65 18.85 -15.85 19.42
C ARG A 65 18.38 -14.40 19.41
N CYS A 66 18.89 -13.57 18.51
CA CYS A 66 18.45 -12.20 18.27
C CYS A 66 17.49 -12.09 17.08
N THR A 67 17.05 -13.18 16.48
CA THR A 67 16.10 -13.16 15.36
C THR A 67 14.68 -12.90 15.86
N PRO A 68 13.99 -11.85 15.38
CA PRO A 68 12.62 -11.55 15.75
C PRO A 68 11.63 -12.61 15.20
N ARG A 69 10.51 -12.80 15.92
CA ARG A 69 9.42 -13.66 15.45
C ARG A 69 8.11 -12.90 15.53
N ALA A 70 7.54 -12.58 14.37
CA ALA A 70 6.31 -11.80 14.27
C ALA A 70 6.35 -10.52 15.15
N ARG A 71 5.55 -10.43 16.20
CA ARG A 71 5.49 -9.28 17.12
C ARG A 71 6.42 -9.43 18.34
N GLN A 72 7.12 -10.55 18.43
CA GLN A 72 8.02 -10.82 19.58
C GLN A 72 9.46 -10.60 19.18
N PHE A 73 10.13 -9.76 19.98
CA PHE A 73 11.55 -9.54 19.85
C PHE A 73 12.18 -9.41 21.24
N GLN A 74 12.93 -10.42 21.66
CA GLN A 74 13.66 -10.47 22.92
C GLN A 74 15.15 -10.69 22.62
N PRO A 75 15.91 -9.62 22.30
CA PRO A 75 17.30 -9.74 21.94
C PRO A 75 18.14 -10.27 23.10
N GLN A 76 19.07 -11.18 22.79
CA GLN A 76 19.97 -11.81 23.76
C GLN A 76 21.34 -11.12 23.83
N CYS A 77 21.65 -10.20 22.93
CA CYS A 77 22.87 -9.42 22.98
C CYS A 77 22.58 -7.95 23.27
N GLN A 78 23.55 -7.28 23.88
CA GLN A 78 23.42 -5.87 24.26
C GLN A 78 23.17 -4.96 23.08
N LEU A 79 23.88 -5.16 21.95
CA LEU A 79 23.72 -4.36 20.74
C LEU A 79 22.27 -4.35 20.25
N CYS A 80 21.66 -5.53 20.07
CA CYS A 80 20.29 -5.63 19.60
C CYS A 80 19.27 -5.08 20.62
N ALA A 81 19.57 -5.19 21.93
CA ALA A 81 18.75 -4.62 22.99
C ALA A 81 18.79 -3.08 22.96
N GLU A 82 19.95 -2.50 22.71
CA GLU A 82 20.13 -1.05 22.58
C GLU A 82 19.44 -0.53 21.30
N TRP A 83 19.61 -1.20 20.15
CA TRP A 83 18.88 -0.87 18.93
C TRP A 83 17.37 -0.92 19.14
N LYS A 84 16.84 -1.99 19.76
CA LYS A 84 15.42 -2.07 20.09
C LYS A 84 14.95 -0.87 20.92
N ARG A 85 15.72 -0.49 21.93
CA ARG A 85 15.41 0.66 22.80
C ARG A 85 15.40 1.96 22.01
N GLU A 86 16.38 2.14 21.11
CA GLU A 86 16.47 3.33 20.27
C GLU A 86 15.30 3.42 19.30
N ILE A 87 14.96 2.33 18.62
CA ILE A 87 13.77 2.25 17.74
C ILE A 87 12.50 2.63 18.51
N LEU A 88 12.31 2.10 19.73
CA LEU A 88 11.14 2.40 20.55
C LEU A 88 11.05 3.86 20.97
N LYS A 89 12.17 4.58 21.15
CA LYS A 89 12.16 6.03 21.42
C LYS A 89 11.53 6.83 20.29
N HIS A 90 11.79 6.40 19.06
CA HIS A 90 11.33 7.06 17.83
C HIS A 90 10.01 6.51 17.31
N HIS A 91 9.47 5.45 17.91
CA HIS A 91 8.19 4.91 17.52
C HIS A 91 7.04 5.69 18.16
N THR A 92 6.10 6.16 17.33
CA THR A 92 4.97 6.99 17.81
C THR A 92 4.00 6.22 18.70
N ASN A 93 3.90 4.91 18.51
CA ASN A 93 3.16 3.99 19.35
C ASN A 93 4.14 3.13 20.16
N ARG A 94 4.69 3.71 21.23
CA ARG A 94 5.72 3.07 22.06
C ARG A 94 5.26 1.77 22.74
N ASN A 95 3.96 1.66 22.99
CA ASN A 95 3.33 0.51 23.63
C ASN A 95 2.55 -0.35 22.63
N GLY A 96 2.64 -0.01 21.32
CA GLY A 96 1.86 -0.68 20.28
C GLY A 96 2.54 -1.93 19.75
N ASP A 97 1.76 -2.63 18.96
CA ASP A 97 2.19 -3.83 18.26
C ASP A 97 3.15 -3.49 17.12
N ILE A 98 4.46 -3.62 17.38
CA ILE A 98 5.48 -3.53 16.33
C ILE A 98 5.66 -4.91 15.71
N TYR A 99 5.62 -4.98 14.38
CA TYR A 99 5.89 -6.23 13.67
C TYR A 99 7.39 -6.41 13.43
N TRP A 100 8.09 -6.88 14.46
CA TRP A 100 9.52 -7.12 14.42
C TRP A 100 9.97 -8.16 13.40
N GLY A 101 9.06 -9.05 12.95
CA GLY A 101 9.35 -10.09 11.97
C GLY A 101 9.77 -9.59 10.59
N ASN A 102 9.62 -8.28 10.30
CA ASN A 102 10.19 -7.66 9.10
C ASN A 102 11.70 -7.43 9.21
N CYS A 103 12.25 -7.39 10.42
CA CYS A 103 13.57 -6.84 10.70
C CYS A 103 14.66 -7.90 10.75
N LYS A 104 15.85 -7.52 10.31
CA LYS A 104 17.11 -8.25 10.48
C LYS A 104 18.03 -7.41 11.38
N PRO A 105 17.98 -7.60 12.72
CA PRO A 105 18.67 -6.73 13.67
C PRO A 105 20.19 -6.64 13.45
N GLU A 106 20.79 -7.68 12.91
CA GLU A 106 22.20 -7.71 12.56
C GLU A 106 22.57 -6.71 11.44
N ARG A 107 21.59 -6.19 10.70
CA ARG A 107 21.79 -5.22 9.62
C ARG A 107 21.56 -3.77 10.04
N TRP A 108 20.93 -3.51 11.18
CA TRP A 108 20.63 -2.15 11.63
C TRP A 108 21.83 -1.21 11.71
N PRO A 109 23.04 -1.66 12.07
CA PRO A 109 24.20 -0.77 12.13
C PRO A 109 24.63 -0.15 10.79
N PHE A 110 24.25 -0.75 9.67
CA PHE A 110 24.72 -0.34 8.34
C PHE A 110 23.64 -0.28 7.25
N ASP A 111 22.42 -0.68 7.54
CA ASP A 111 21.33 -0.69 6.56
C ASP A 111 20.16 0.18 7.06
N PRO A 112 20.04 1.42 6.53
CA PRO A 112 18.95 2.33 6.91
C PRO A 112 17.56 1.74 6.64
N TRP A 113 17.42 0.96 5.55
CA TRP A 113 16.13 0.38 5.20
C TRP A 113 15.70 -0.73 6.18
N GLU A 114 16.62 -1.53 6.66
CA GLU A 114 16.32 -2.53 7.70
C GLU A 114 15.86 -1.88 9.00
N LEU A 115 16.39 -0.69 9.33
CA LEU A 115 15.89 0.10 10.46
C LEU A 115 14.46 0.58 10.22
N ALA A 116 14.16 1.09 9.01
CA ALA A 116 12.84 1.60 8.63
C ALA A 116 11.74 0.54 8.74
N LYS A 117 12.04 -0.73 8.48
CA LYS A 117 11.09 -1.85 8.56
C LYS A 117 10.45 -2.01 9.94
N ALA A 118 11.09 -1.55 11.02
CA ALA A 118 10.50 -1.57 12.36
C ALA A 118 9.29 -0.65 12.52
N PHE A 119 9.10 0.30 11.62
CA PHE A 119 8.00 1.28 11.63
C PHE A 119 6.89 0.94 10.63
N MET A 120 6.96 -0.22 9.99
CA MET A 120 6.08 -0.62 8.91
C MET A 120 5.18 -1.79 9.29
N PRO A 121 4.05 -2.00 8.58
CA PRO A 121 3.20 -3.17 8.75
C PRO A 121 3.94 -4.46 8.35
N ARG A 122 3.35 -5.60 8.67
CA ARG A 122 3.92 -6.93 8.34
C ARG A 122 4.03 -7.16 6.82
N GLY A 123 4.77 -8.21 6.45
CA GLY A 123 4.89 -8.66 5.05
C GLY A 123 6.00 -7.96 4.26
N LEU A 124 6.93 -7.26 4.94
CA LEU A 124 7.95 -6.46 4.31
C LEU A 124 9.38 -6.97 4.56
N ALA A 125 9.53 -8.19 5.11
CA ALA A 125 10.83 -8.76 5.46
C ALA A 125 11.81 -8.80 4.26
N ASP A 126 11.30 -9.14 3.07
CA ASP A 126 12.11 -9.31 1.86
C ASP A 126 12.26 -8.02 1.04
N LYS A 127 11.58 -6.94 1.42
CA LYS A 127 11.64 -5.66 0.71
C LYS A 127 12.98 -4.97 0.92
N LYS A 128 13.61 -4.50 -0.18
CA LYS A 128 14.95 -3.93 -0.17
C LYS A 128 14.96 -2.40 -0.23
N GLY A 129 13.82 -1.78 -0.44
CA GLY A 129 13.70 -0.33 -0.55
C GLY A 129 12.24 0.13 -0.68
N PRO A 130 12.02 1.46 -0.68
CA PRO A 130 10.68 2.03 -0.80
C PRO A 130 10.01 1.70 -2.14
N GLU A 131 10.78 1.40 -3.19
CA GLU A 131 10.26 1.07 -4.53
C GLU A 131 9.50 -0.26 -4.56
N GLU A 132 9.83 -1.16 -3.65
CA GLU A 132 9.17 -2.47 -3.53
C GLU A 132 7.94 -2.45 -2.60
N CYS A 133 7.66 -1.29 -1.98
CA CYS A 133 6.57 -1.11 -1.05
C CYS A 133 5.32 -0.56 -1.73
N ASP A 134 4.14 -0.87 -1.20
CA ASP A 134 2.89 -0.22 -1.56
C ASP A 134 2.70 1.11 -0.81
N ALA A 135 1.65 1.84 -1.16
CA ALA A 135 1.38 3.14 -0.55
C ALA A 135 1.14 3.04 0.97
N VAL A 136 0.48 1.98 1.44
CA VAL A 136 0.17 1.85 2.87
C VAL A 136 1.40 1.56 3.71
N ALA A 137 2.37 0.81 3.19
CA ALA A 137 3.64 0.58 3.87
C ALA A 137 4.41 1.89 4.08
N LEU A 138 4.49 2.72 3.03
CA LEU A 138 5.16 4.02 3.09
C LEU A 138 4.44 5.01 4.01
N LEU A 139 3.10 5.06 3.95
CA LEU A 139 2.29 5.90 4.83
C LEU A 139 2.41 5.47 6.30
N ASN A 140 2.46 4.17 6.58
CA ASN A 140 2.66 3.68 7.96
C ASN A 140 4.06 4.02 8.48
N LEU A 141 5.10 3.97 7.65
CA LEU A 141 6.43 4.44 8.05
C LEU A 141 6.39 5.91 8.47
N ILE A 142 5.77 6.79 7.66
CA ILE A 142 5.61 8.21 7.97
C ILE A 142 4.80 8.40 9.27
N ASN A 143 3.75 7.63 9.48
CA ASN A 143 2.89 7.72 10.65
C ASN A 143 3.56 7.23 11.94
N SER A 144 4.38 6.18 11.83
CA SER A 144 4.92 5.46 12.99
C SER A 144 6.28 5.95 13.46
N CYS A 145 7.06 6.63 12.60
CA CYS A 145 8.37 7.17 12.94
C CYS A 145 8.28 8.69 13.21
N ASP A 146 8.74 9.13 14.38
CA ASP A 146 8.70 10.54 14.80
C ASP A 146 9.71 11.44 14.06
N HIS A 147 10.59 10.83 13.25
CA HIS A 147 11.47 11.56 12.36
C HIS A 147 10.69 12.37 11.32
N PHE A 148 9.60 11.81 10.79
CA PHE A 148 8.76 12.48 9.83
C PHE A 148 7.88 13.52 10.54
N ARG A 149 8.14 14.81 10.26
CA ARG A 149 7.39 15.94 10.85
C ARG A 149 6.18 16.29 9.98
N ILE A 150 5.30 15.32 9.78
CA ILE A 150 4.08 15.43 8.98
C ILE A 150 2.87 15.33 9.91
N ASP A 151 1.79 16.05 9.60
CA ASP A 151 0.54 15.94 10.37
C ASP A 151 -0.02 14.50 10.25
N ARG A 152 0.07 13.76 11.37
CA ARG A 152 -0.38 12.37 11.45
C ARG A 152 -1.86 12.18 11.18
N LYS A 153 -2.69 13.17 11.49
CA LYS A 153 -4.13 13.09 11.20
C LYS A 153 -4.34 12.94 9.69
N LYS A 154 -3.63 13.75 8.90
CA LYS A 154 -3.70 13.68 7.43
C LYS A 154 -3.19 12.34 6.90
N VAL A 155 -2.09 11.81 7.44
CA VAL A 155 -1.57 10.49 7.08
C VAL A 155 -2.61 9.40 7.35
N ILE A 156 -3.20 9.39 8.56
CA ILE A 156 -4.21 8.41 8.97
C ILE A 156 -5.47 8.50 8.08
N GLU A 157 -5.88 9.70 7.67
CA GLU A 157 -7.02 9.88 6.75
C GLU A 157 -6.75 9.24 5.38
N VAL A 158 -5.55 9.41 4.84
CA VAL A 158 -5.18 8.76 3.56
C VAL A 158 -5.07 7.24 3.72
N ILE A 159 -4.51 6.74 4.83
CA ILE A 159 -4.48 5.30 5.15
C ILE A 159 -5.90 4.72 5.19
N LYS A 160 -6.85 5.41 5.84
CA LYS A 160 -8.26 4.99 5.89
C LYS A 160 -8.87 4.91 4.49
N CYS A 161 -8.69 5.94 3.68
CA CYS A 161 -9.18 5.93 2.30
C CYS A 161 -8.56 4.77 1.48
N ARG A 162 -7.25 4.52 1.61
CA ARG A 162 -6.60 3.38 0.95
C ARG A 162 -7.23 2.06 1.39
N ASN A 163 -7.50 1.90 2.68
CA ASN A 163 -8.12 0.69 3.18
C ASN A 163 -9.53 0.52 2.64
N GLU A 164 -10.33 1.58 2.58
CA GLU A 164 -11.68 1.54 1.99
C GLU A 164 -11.65 1.13 0.50
N ILE A 165 -10.70 1.64 -0.28
CA ILE A 165 -10.49 1.26 -1.68
C ILE A 165 -10.15 -0.24 -1.79
N MET A 166 -9.20 -0.71 -0.99
CA MET A 166 -8.73 -2.09 -1.06
C MET A 166 -9.72 -3.10 -0.46
N HIS A 167 -10.55 -2.68 0.49
CA HIS A 167 -11.57 -3.55 1.10
C HIS A 167 -12.91 -3.51 0.36
N SER A 168 -13.11 -2.60 -0.60
CA SER A 168 -14.34 -2.58 -1.41
C SER A 168 -14.52 -3.92 -2.13
N SER A 169 -15.50 -4.72 -1.73
CA SER A 169 -15.76 -6.05 -2.30
C SER A 169 -16.18 -5.98 -3.77
N GLU A 170 -16.84 -4.90 -4.17
CA GLU A 170 -17.35 -4.70 -5.54
C GLU A 170 -16.43 -3.83 -6.41
N MET A 171 -15.28 -3.38 -5.89
CA MET A 171 -14.38 -2.44 -6.56
C MET A 171 -15.10 -1.16 -7.03
N LYS A 172 -15.90 -0.60 -6.12
CA LYS A 172 -16.72 0.58 -6.38
C LYS A 172 -16.57 1.60 -5.28
N VAL A 173 -16.54 2.89 -5.63
CA VAL A 173 -16.66 4.01 -4.70
C VAL A 173 -17.59 5.08 -5.28
N SER A 174 -18.39 5.71 -4.43
CA SER A 174 -19.33 6.75 -4.87
C SER A 174 -18.60 8.05 -5.26
N SER A 175 -19.27 8.90 -6.04
CA SER A 175 -18.74 10.20 -6.42
C SER A 175 -18.55 11.12 -5.21
N THR A 176 -19.42 11.06 -4.22
CA THR A 176 -19.27 11.81 -2.95
C THR A 176 -18.06 11.35 -2.16
N TRP A 177 -17.81 10.05 -2.11
CA TRP A 177 -16.62 9.49 -1.49
C TRP A 177 -15.34 9.95 -2.22
N LEU A 178 -15.35 9.94 -3.57
CA LEU A 178 -14.21 10.39 -4.37
C LEU A 178 -13.87 11.88 -4.12
N GLN A 179 -14.87 12.73 -3.96
CA GLN A 179 -14.68 14.15 -3.62
C GLN A 179 -14.08 14.33 -2.21
N ASP A 180 -14.50 13.52 -1.24
CA ASP A 180 -13.92 13.54 0.11
C ASP A 180 -12.47 13.02 0.09
N PHE A 181 -12.21 11.94 -0.63
CA PHE A 181 -10.85 11.44 -0.88
C PHE A 181 -9.95 12.50 -1.51
N GLN A 182 -10.44 13.24 -2.52
CA GLN A 182 -9.69 14.32 -3.15
C GLN A 182 -9.23 15.35 -2.13
N LYS A 183 -10.11 15.81 -1.24
CA LYS A 183 -9.76 16.78 -0.19
C LYS A 183 -8.68 16.24 0.75
N LYS A 184 -8.79 14.98 1.16
CA LYS A 184 -7.86 14.34 2.09
C LYS A 184 -6.49 14.14 1.47
N ILE A 185 -6.40 13.60 0.25
CA ILE A 185 -5.12 13.38 -0.43
C ILE A 185 -4.42 14.70 -0.77
N GLN A 186 -5.17 15.73 -1.19
CA GLN A 186 -4.60 17.04 -1.44
C GLN A 186 -4.09 17.70 -0.15
N SER A 187 -4.84 17.60 0.95
CA SER A 187 -4.41 18.10 2.25
C SER A 187 -3.11 17.43 2.73
N PHE A 188 -2.95 16.12 2.48
CA PHE A 188 -1.72 15.41 2.78
C PHE A 188 -0.56 15.83 1.86
N LEU A 189 -0.76 15.88 0.54
CA LEU A 189 0.27 16.29 -0.42
C LEU A 189 0.77 17.72 -0.18
N ASN A 190 -0.07 18.61 0.34
CA ASN A 190 0.31 19.97 0.71
C ASN A 190 1.35 20.07 1.84
N GLU A 191 1.52 19.02 2.65
CA GLU A 191 2.60 18.95 3.65
C GLU A 191 3.98 18.94 2.97
N PHE A 192 4.05 18.50 1.72
CA PHE A 192 5.27 18.33 0.94
C PHE A 192 5.42 19.40 -0.17
N ARG A 193 4.72 20.52 -0.08
CA ARG A 193 4.72 21.57 -1.13
C ARG A 193 6.11 22.11 -1.51
N ASN A 194 7.09 21.95 -0.62
CA ASN A 194 8.46 22.37 -0.84
C ASN A 194 9.31 21.32 -1.57
N ILE A 195 8.75 20.16 -1.90
CA ILE A 195 9.40 19.06 -2.62
C ILE A 195 8.84 19.04 -4.05
N PRO A 196 9.62 19.45 -5.07
CA PRO A 196 9.12 19.69 -6.43
C PRO A 196 8.42 18.46 -7.04
N GLU A 197 8.97 17.26 -6.84
CA GLU A 197 8.40 16.02 -7.40
C GLU A 197 7.03 15.70 -6.80
N ILE A 198 6.85 15.94 -5.49
CA ILE A 198 5.58 15.70 -4.82
C ILE A 198 4.57 16.80 -5.19
N ALA A 199 5.02 18.04 -5.31
CA ALA A 199 4.16 19.16 -5.75
C ALA A 199 3.64 18.93 -7.18
N ALA A 200 4.49 18.46 -8.10
CA ALA A 200 4.07 18.11 -9.46
C ALA A 200 3.04 16.94 -9.45
N THR A 201 3.24 15.95 -8.58
CA THR A 201 2.29 14.85 -8.41
C THR A 201 0.96 15.34 -7.85
N SER A 202 0.95 16.32 -6.95
CA SER A 202 -0.27 16.93 -6.41
C SER A 202 -1.15 17.54 -7.52
N ALA A 203 -0.55 18.27 -8.46
CA ALA A 203 -1.27 18.82 -9.62
C ALA A 203 -1.83 17.70 -10.52
N ARG A 204 -1.05 16.63 -10.75
CA ARG A 204 -1.50 15.48 -11.55
C ARG A 204 -2.65 14.74 -10.89
N VAL A 205 -2.62 14.54 -9.57
CA VAL A 205 -3.71 13.92 -8.80
C VAL A 205 -4.99 14.76 -8.91
N GLU A 206 -4.89 16.10 -8.81
CA GLU A 206 -6.02 16.99 -8.98
C GLU A 206 -6.63 16.86 -10.38
N GLN A 207 -5.80 16.96 -11.42
CA GLN A 207 -6.23 16.78 -12.81
C GLN A 207 -6.94 15.44 -13.02
N LEU A 208 -6.37 14.34 -12.48
CA LEU A 208 -6.89 13.00 -12.61
C LEU A 208 -8.26 12.83 -11.95
N LEU A 209 -8.48 13.46 -10.79
CA LEU A 209 -9.74 13.33 -10.05
C LEU A 209 -10.84 14.23 -10.62
N THR A 210 -10.50 15.38 -11.19
CA THR A 210 -11.46 16.35 -11.74
C THR A 210 -11.80 16.11 -13.21
N SER A 211 -10.91 15.42 -13.97
CA SER A 211 -11.14 15.17 -15.39
C SER A 211 -12.13 14.03 -15.62
N ASP A 212 -12.85 14.10 -16.74
CA ASP A 212 -13.61 12.95 -17.23
C ASP A 212 -12.68 11.99 -18.01
N TRP A 213 -12.66 10.73 -17.60
CA TRP A 213 -11.91 9.70 -18.28
C TRP A 213 -12.74 9.13 -19.43
N ALA A 214 -12.31 9.37 -20.65
CA ALA A 214 -12.82 8.68 -21.82
C ALA A 214 -11.74 7.72 -22.34
N VAL A 215 -12.12 6.48 -22.60
CA VAL A 215 -11.27 5.55 -23.33
C VAL A 215 -11.29 5.98 -24.80
N HIS A 216 -10.12 6.34 -25.35
CA HIS A 216 -10.00 6.63 -26.76
C HIS A 216 -10.22 5.33 -27.56
N ILE A 217 -11.28 5.28 -28.35
CA ILE A 217 -11.57 4.18 -29.28
C ILE A 217 -10.96 4.58 -30.63
N PRO A 218 -9.91 3.90 -31.13
CA PRO A 218 -9.34 4.22 -32.43
C PRO A 218 -10.38 4.04 -33.53
N GLY A 219 -10.61 5.09 -34.35
CA GLY A 219 -11.52 5.07 -35.48
C GLY A 219 -12.90 5.70 -35.24
N ASP A 220 -13.14 6.30 -34.09
CA ASP A 220 -14.35 7.09 -33.83
C ASP A 220 -14.05 8.60 -34.03
N ASP A 221 -13.83 8.96 -35.31
CA ASP A 221 -13.50 10.35 -35.70
C ASP A 221 -14.73 11.28 -35.68
N GLN A 222 -15.86 10.85 -35.11
CA GLN A 222 -17.10 11.62 -35.04
C GLN A 222 -17.46 12.01 -33.61
N PHE A 223 -16.67 12.93 -33.02
CA PHE A 223 -17.16 13.76 -31.94
C PHE A 223 -16.92 15.23 -32.28
N ASP A 224 -17.79 15.79 -33.14
CA ASP A 224 -18.00 17.24 -33.33
C ASP A 224 -18.72 17.85 -32.12
N GLY A 225 -18.25 17.56 -30.91
CA GLY A 225 -18.64 18.23 -29.69
C GLY A 225 -17.53 19.20 -29.27
N PRO A 226 -17.86 20.35 -28.62
CA PRO A 226 -16.82 21.26 -28.12
C PRO A 226 -15.85 20.46 -27.26
N GLU A 227 -14.56 20.52 -27.61
CA GLU A 227 -13.48 19.90 -26.81
C GLU A 227 -13.64 20.37 -25.38
N SER A 228 -14.07 19.48 -24.50
CA SER A 228 -14.13 19.78 -23.07
C SER A 228 -12.68 19.86 -22.59
N GLU A 229 -12.22 21.06 -22.24
CA GLU A 229 -10.87 21.35 -21.77
C GLU A 229 -10.44 20.48 -20.55
N ASN A 230 -11.37 19.71 -19.97
CA ASN A 230 -11.17 18.87 -18.78
C ASN A 230 -11.13 17.34 -19.09
N ARG A 231 -10.85 16.91 -20.32
CA ARG A 231 -10.68 15.51 -20.62
C ARG A 231 -9.22 15.07 -20.45
N LEU A 232 -8.98 14.09 -19.58
CA LEU A 232 -7.71 13.39 -19.50
C LEU A 232 -7.79 12.17 -20.41
N TYR A 233 -7.03 12.19 -21.50
CA TYR A 233 -6.91 11.04 -22.39
C TYR A 233 -5.81 10.12 -21.87
N LEU A 234 -6.21 9.02 -21.24
CA LEU A 234 -5.33 7.89 -20.99
C LEU A 234 -5.57 6.85 -22.08
N SER A 235 -4.51 6.23 -22.56
CA SER A 235 -4.65 5.09 -23.46
C SER A 235 -5.33 3.93 -22.75
N GLU A 236 -6.05 3.11 -23.49
CA GLU A 236 -6.64 1.87 -22.93
C GLU A 236 -5.60 0.99 -22.25
N SER A 237 -4.38 0.93 -22.82
CA SER A 237 -3.26 0.19 -22.27
C SER A 237 -2.82 0.72 -20.89
N GLU A 238 -2.73 2.03 -20.71
CA GLU A 238 -2.36 2.65 -19.43
C GLU A 238 -3.41 2.36 -18.36
N ILE A 239 -4.69 2.51 -18.70
CA ILE A 239 -5.78 2.23 -17.75
C ILE A 239 -5.80 0.75 -17.37
N ASN A 240 -5.58 -0.14 -18.35
CA ASN A 240 -5.52 -1.58 -18.10
C ASN A 240 -4.33 -1.93 -17.18
N GLU A 241 -3.17 -1.32 -17.36
CA GLU A 241 -2.02 -1.54 -16.51
C GLU A 241 -2.28 -1.09 -15.06
N ILE A 242 -2.91 0.08 -14.89
CA ILE A 242 -3.36 0.59 -13.58
C ILE A 242 -4.34 -0.39 -12.94
N GLU A 243 -5.38 -0.82 -13.67
CA GLU A 243 -6.38 -1.78 -13.20
C GLU A 243 -5.71 -3.08 -12.73
N MET A 244 -4.82 -3.63 -13.55
CA MET A 244 -4.09 -4.86 -13.25
C MET A 244 -3.23 -4.75 -11.99
N GLN A 245 -2.56 -3.62 -11.80
CA GLN A 245 -1.76 -3.38 -10.61
C GLN A 245 -2.64 -3.28 -9.36
N LEU A 246 -3.72 -2.53 -9.42
CA LEU A 246 -4.66 -2.39 -8.29
C LEU A 246 -5.28 -3.72 -7.88
N LEU A 247 -5.67 -4.54 -8.86
CA LEU A 247 -6.22 -5.86 -8.59
C LEU A 247 -5.20 -6.80 -7.93
N ARG A 248 -3.92 -6.73 -8.32
CA ARG A 248 -2.84 -7.49 -7.67
C ARG A 248 -2.61 -7.03 -6.23
N GLU A 249 -2.56 -5.72 -5.98
CA GLU A 249 -2.42 -5.18 -4.62
C GLU A 249 -3.60 -5.58 -3.73
N LYS A 250 -4.83 -5.53 -4.26
CA LYS A 250 -6.03 -5.98 -3.55
C LYS A 250 -6.00 -7.47 -3.21
N LEU A 251 -5.55 -8.31 -4.13
CA LEU A 251 -5.38 -9.75 -3.88
C LEU A 251 -4.36 -10.01 -2.78
N GLN A 252 -3.22 -9.34 -2.83
CA GLN A 252 -2.18 -9.47 -1.81
C GLN A 252 -2.70 -9.03 -0.43
N GLU A 253 -3.44 -7.93 -0.35
CA GLU A 253 -4.07 -7.47 0.87
C GLU A 253 -5.03 -8.51 1.45
N SER A 254 -5.85 -9.14 0.62
CA SER A 254 -6.80 -10.17 1.06
C SER A 254 -6.09 -11.38 1.70
N TYR A 255 -4.93 -11.78 1.16
CA TYR A 255 -4.12 -12.85 1.77
C TYR A 255 -3.51 -12.42 3.12
N LEU A 256 -2.99 -11.20 3.21
CA LEU A 256 -2.41 -10.69 4.45
C LEU A 256 -3.45 -10.59 5.56
N GLN A 257 -4.65 -10.11 5.26
CA GLN A 257 -5.75 -10.03 6.24
C GLN A 257 -6.19 -11.40 6.76
N ALA A 258 -6.26 -12.37 5.87
CA ALA A 258 -6.62 -13.73 6.24
C ALA A 258 -5.60 -14.39 7.17
N GLU A 259 -4.32 -14.03 7.05
CA GLU A 259 -3.30 -14.52 7.95
C GLU A 259 -3.31 -13.81 9.31
N GLU A 260 -3.80 -12.56 9.40
CA GLU A 260 -3.82 -11.76 10.63
C GLU A 260 -4.97 -12.11 11.58
N GLN A 261 -5.99 -12.81 11.11
CA GLN A 261 -7.25 -13.01 11.84
C GLN A 261 -7.88 -11.69 12.35
N ALA A 262 -7.54 -10.58 11.68
CA ALA A 262 -8.01 -9.24 12.06
C ALA A 262 -9.45 -8.98 11.62
N VAL A 263 -9.96 -9.81 10.75
CA VAL A 263 -11.30 -9.76 10.15
C VAL A 263 -11.97 -11.11 10.37
N SER A 264 -13.30 -11.12 10.49
CA SER A 264 -14.00 -12.39 10.68
C SER A 264 -13.79 -13.35 9.50
N PRO A 265 -13.74 -14.66 9.75
CA PRO A 265 -13.58 -15.65 8.68
C PRO A 265 -14.64 -15.52 7.58
N GLU A 266 -15.87 -15.18 7.94
CA GLU A 266 -16.99 -15.01 7.01
C GLU A 266 -16.76 -13.83 6.07
N GLU A 267 -16.22 -12.72 6.58
CA GLU A 267 -15.94 -11.52 5.81
C GLU A 267 -14.76 -11.75 4.85
N ILE A 268 -13.73 -12.47 5.28
CA ILE A 268 -12.62 -12.87 4.41
C ILE A 268 -13.12 -13.75 3.27
N ILE A 269 -13.90 -14.78 3.55
CA ILE A 269 -14.48 -15.68 2.55
C ILE A 269 -15.34 -14.88 1.56
N LYS A 270 -16.18 -13.97 2.05
CA LYS A 270 -17.03 -13.11 1.23
C LYS A 270 -16.20 -12.23 0.28
N ASN A 271 -15.13 -11.61 0.77
CA ASN A 271 -14.27 -10.74 -0.02
C ASN A 271 -13.50 -11.52 -1.09
N VAL A 272 -12.95 -12.69 -0.73
CA VAL A 272 -12.26 -13.59 -1.66
C VAL A 272 -13.21 -14.10 -2.75
N GLU A 273 -14.43 -14.50 -2.38
CA GLU A 273 -15.43 -14.97 -3.34
C GLU A 273 -15.88 -13.86 -4.30
N ALA A 274 -16.15 -12.65 -3.77
CA ALA A 274 -16.51 -11.48 -4.59
C ALA A 274 -15.40 -11.17 -5.62
N MET A 275 -14.14 -11.19 -5.20
CA MET A 275 -12.99 -10.98 -6.08
C MET A 275 -12.89 -12.07 -7.16
N LYS A 276 -13.04 -13.33 -6.77
CA LYS A 276 -13.03 -14.46 -7.70
C LYS A 276 -14.13 -14.36 -8.75
N VAL A 277 -15.36 -14.04 -8.33
CA VAL A 277 -16.50 -13.83 -9.23
C VAL A 277 -16.23 -12.69 -10.20
N PHE A 278 -15.71 -11.55 -9.71
CA PHE A 278 -15.36 -10.43 -10.55
C PHE A 278 -14.33 -10.79 -11.62
N LEU A 279 -13.22 -11.43 -11.25
CA LEU A 279 -12.18 -11.84 -12.19
C LEU A 279 -12.68 -12.86 -13.23
N ARG A 280 -13.59 -13.76 -12.84
CA ARG A 280 -14.17 -14.75 -13.75
C ARG A 280 -15.16 -14.19 -14.74
N ASN A 281 -15.94 -13.19 -14.33
CA ASN A 281 -16.97 -12.56 -15.15
C ASN A 281 -16.40 -11.64 -16.24
N ASN A 282 -15.14 -11.21 -16.11
CA ASN A 282 -14.45 -10.39 -17.10
C ASN A 282 -13.41 -11.25 -17.84
N LYS A 283 -13.62 -11.45 -19.14
CA LYS A 283 -12.85 -12.40 -19.96
C LYS A 283 -11.36 -12.05 -20.03
N ASP A 284 -11.04 -10.78 -20.21
CA ASP A 284 -9.67 -10.24 -20.21
C ASP A 284 -8.96 -10.49 -18.88
N LEU A 285 -9.61 -10.18 -17.77
CA LEU A 285 -9.09 -10.41 -16.42
C LEU A 285 -8.98 -11.89 -16.09
N ARG A 286 -9.95 -12.70 -16.53
CA ARG A 286 -9.89 -14.16 -16.33
C ARG A 286 -8.66 -14.78 -16.98
N ILE A 287 -8.26 -14.29 -18.15
CA ILE A 287 -7.04 -14.77 -18.84
C ILE A 287 -5.79 -14.30 -18.07
N SER A 288 -5.73 -13.02 -17.74
CA SER A 288 -4.58 -12.38 -17.10
C SER A 288 -4.34 -12.87 -15.67
N PHE A 289 -5.40 -13.16 -14.92
CA PHE A 289 -5.34 -13.62 -13.51
C PHE A 289 -5.62 -15.12 -13.33
N LYS A 290 -5.41 -15.93 -14.36
CA LYS A 290 -5.71 -17.37 -14.28
C LYS A 290 -5.02 -18.07 -13.10
N LYS A 291 -3.77 -17.73 -12.81
CA LYS A 291 -3.00 -18.32 -11.70
C LYS A 291 -3.52 -17.85 -10.35
N GLU A 292 -3.86 -16.57 -10.25
CA GLU A 292 -4.38 -15.94 -9.04
C GLU A 292 -5.78 -16.48 -8.71
N ILE A 293 -6.63 -16.67 -9.69
CA ILE A 293 -7.95 -17.30 -9.53
C ILE A 293 -7.80 -18.71 -8.92
N GLN A 294 -6.86 -19.51 -9.44
CA GLN A 294 -6.62 -20.85 -8.89
C GLN A 294 -6.13 -20.78 -7.43
N LYS A 295 -5.21 -19.85 -7.13
CA LYS A 295 -4.75 -19.64 -5.75
C LYS A 295 -5.89 -19.22 -4.81
N LEU A 296 -6.82 -18.37 -5.27
CA LEU A 296 -7.99 -17.97 -4.50
C LEU A 296 -8.92 -19.16 -4.21
N GLU A 297 -9.08 -20.09 -5.15
CA GLU A 297 -9.85 -21.31 -4.95
C GLU A 297 -9.21 -22.22 -3.91
N ASP A 298 -7.91 -22.46 -4.04
CA ASP A 298 -7.15 -23.28 -3.11
C ASP A 298 -7.16 -22.68 -1.70
N PHE A 299 -6.99 -21.35 -1.63
CA PHE A 299 -7.05 -20.60 -0.37
C PHE A 299 -8.43 -20.71 0.29
N ASN A 300 -9.51 -20.50 -0.45
CA ASN A 300 -10.88 -20.57 0.07
C ASN A 300 -11.17 -21.98 0.64
N LEU A 301 -10.78 -23.01 -0.08
CA LEU A 301 -10.93 -24.42 0.37
C LEU A 301 -10.14 -24.72 1.64
N GLN A 302 -8.90 -24.24 1.75
CA GLN A 302 -8.06 -24.45 2.93
C GLN A 302 -8.59 -23.66 4.13
N TYR A 303 -9.03 -22.42 3.90
CA TYR A 303 -9.52 -21.55 4.95
C TYR A 303 -10.85 -22.05 5.52
N GLN A 304 -11.79 -22.51 4.68
CA GLN A 304 -13.04 -23.15 5.13
C GLN A 304 -12.76 -24.40 5.97
N LYS A 305 -11.81 -25.24 5.56
CA LYS A 305 -11.41 -26.43 6.32
C LYS A 305 -10.81 -26.12 7.70
N ARG A 306 -10.13 -24.98 7.85
CA ARG A 306 -9.61 -24.50 9.15
C ARG A 306 -10.74 -24.04 10.06
N CYS A 307 -11.68 -23.26 9.54
CA CYS A 307 -12.83 -22.76 10.30
C CYS A 307 -13.77 -23.87 10.78
N THR A 308 -13.89 -24.97 10.03
CA THR A 308 -14.72 -26.12 10.41
C THR A 308 -14.05 -27.05 11.43
N LYS A 309 -12.72 -27.00 11.60
CA LYS A 309 -11.97 -27.85 12.53
C LYS A 309 -11.81 -27.26 13.93
N ASP A 310 -12.09 -25.97 14.14
CA ASP A 310 -11.96 -25.28 15.42
C ASP A 310 -13.25 -24.47 15.73
N PRO A 311 -14.38 -25.16 16.04
CA PRO A 311 -15.63 -24.48 16.43
C PRO A 311 -15.59 -24.17 17.93
N GLY A 312 -14.58 -23.44 18.43
CA GLY A 312 -14.54 -23.06 19.84
C GLY A 312 -13.14 -22.87 20.40
N LYS A 313 -12.53 -21.77 20.07
CA LYS A 313 -11.55 -21.11 20.95
C LYS A 313 -11.75 -19.62 20.89
#